data_ab59ad6cf6f838e1735987836269cf35
#
_entry.id   ab59ad6cf6f838e1735987836269cf35
#
_cell.length_a   1.000
_cell.length_b   1.000
_cell.length_c   1.000
_cell.angle_alpha   90.00
_cell.angle_beta   90.00
_cell.angle_gamma   90.00
#
_symmetry.space_group_name_H-M   'P 1'
#
loop_
_entity.id
_entity.type
_entity.pdbx_description
1 polymer ?
#
loop_
_entity_poly.entity_id
_entity_poly.type
_entity_poly.pdbx_seq_one_letter_code
_entity_poly.pdbx_strand_id
1 'polypeptide(L)'
;FEETKVPWVIPSPNLPTVDTAYTFLSSVYYEGTNISEGRGTTRSLELIGHPKFEAFRLVDQLNHSLLRTDLEGFILRPHVFLPTFQKHMGKDCGGFQIQVIDKKKYAPWKLGQWLMREMYHLLGDDFQWKKPPYEYVHDLLPIDVINGTDAIRLWIEKQGSFQELRQMDQQAVEQFKPIHKQYQIYKS
;
A
#
# COMPACT_ATOMS: atom_id res chain seq x y z
N PHE A 1 -11.05 16.97 4.30
CA PHE A 1 -10.88 17.12 5.76
C PHE A 1 -10.45 18.55 6.11
N GLU A 2 -9.48 19.12 5.40
CA GLU A 2 -8.94 20.47 5.67
C GLU A 2 -10.02 21.56 5.69
N GLU A 3 -11.02 21.46 4.83
CA GLU A 3 -12.15 22.42 4.73
C GLU A 3 -13.09 22.36 5.93
N THR A 4 -13.06 21.27 6.70
CA THR A 4 -13.92 21.09 7.88
C THR A 4 -13.49 21.93 9.07
N LYS A 5 -12.22 22.39 9.08
CA LYS A 5 -11.58 23.08 10.23
C LYS A 5 -11.59 22.29 11.53
N VAL A 6 -11.88 21.00 11.49
CA VAL A 6 -11.88 20.11 12.67
C VAL A 6 -10.44 19.65 12.91
N PRO A 7 -9.92 19.69 14.16
CA PRO A 7 -8.61 19.15 14.46
C PRO A 7 -8.57 17.64 14.22
N TRP A 8 -7.41 17.14 13.79
CA TRP A 8 -7.21 15.70 13.62
C TRP A 8 -7.26 15.00 14.99
N VAL A 9 -8.19 14.05 15.12
CA VAL A 9 -8.23 13.13 16.25
C VAL A 9 -7.71 11.79 15.77
N ILE A 10 -6.70 11.25 16.45
CA ILE A 10 -6.04 10.00 16.07
C ILE A 10 -7.03 8.84 16.16
N PRO A 11 -7.44 8.21 15.05
CA PRO A 11 -8.40 7.09 15.05
C PRO A 11 -7.75 5.77 15.47
N SER A 12 -6.42 5.68 15.34
CA SER A 12 -5.61 4.52 15.69
C SER A 12 -4.17 4.97 16.00
N PRO A 13 -3.46 4.28 16.91
CA PRO A 13 -2.03 4.57 17.15
C PRO A 13 -1.17 4.47 15.87
N ASN A 14 -1.62 3.70 14.88
CA ASN A 14 -0.93 3.55 13.60
C ASN A 14 -1.42 4.53 12.50
N LEU A 15 -2.29 5.48 12.85
CA LEU A 15 -2.75 6.57 11.99
C LEU A 15 -2.52 7.93 12.65
N PRO A 16 -1.25 8.30 12.91
CA PRO A 16 -0.92 9.45 13.76
C PRO A 16 -1.21 10.80 13.09
N THR A 17 -1.23 10.86 11.76
CA THR A 17 -1.38 12.11 11.02
C THR A 17 -2.43 11.99 9.90
N VAL A 18 -2.88 13.12 9.38
CA VAL A 18 -3.73 13.16 8.18
C VAL A 18 -3.01 12.56 6.97
N ASP A 19 -1.70 12.77 6.85
CA ASP A 19 -0.89 12.20 5.76
C ASP A 19 -0.93 10.66 5.78
N THR A 20 -0.85 10.07 6.98
CA THR A 20 -1.01 8.61 7.13
C THR A 20 -2.36 8.11 6.62
N ALA A 21 -3.44 8.89 6.80
CA ALA A 21 -4.75 8.50 6.28
C ALA A 21 -4.79 8.46 4.75
N TYR A 22 -4.04 9.34 4.07
CA TYR A 22 -3.91 9.28 2.61
C TYR A 22 -3.08 8.10 2.14
N THR A 23 -1.98 7.78 2.83
CA THR A 23 -1.10 6.67 2.45
C THR A 23 -1.64 5.31 2.88
N PHE A 24 -2.59 5.25 3.81
CA PHE A 24 -3.18 4.00 4.30
C PHE A 24 -3.64 3.10 3.16
N LEU A 25 -4.38 3.65 2.19
CA LEU A 25 -4.93 2.89 1.06
C LEU A 25 -3.87 2.36 0.07
N SER A 26 -2.63 2.85 0.15
CA SER A 26 -1.52 2.31 -0.64
C SER A 26 -0.61 1.38 0.16
N SER A 27 -0.75 1.32 1.48
CA SER A 27 0.19 0.62 2.37
C SER A 27 -0.44 -0.50 3.20
N VAL A 28 -1.75 -0.51 3.41
CA VAL A 28 -2.43 -1.53 4.21
C VAL A 28 -2.24 -2.95 3.67
N TYR A 29 -2.08 -3.08 2.35
CA TYR A 29 -1.90 -4.39 1.69
C TYR A 29 -0.63 -5.12 2.14
N TYR A 30 0.39 -4.37 2.57
CA TYR A 30 1.62 -4.96 3.08
C TYR A 30 1.41 -5.75 4.37
N GLU A 31 0.29 -5.55 5.09
CA GLU A 31 -0.08 -6.42 6.22
C GLU A 31 -0.18 -7.89 5.82
N GLY A 32 -0.52 -8.18 4.58
CA GLY A 32 -0.57 -9.52 4.01
C GLY A 32 0.79 -10.11 3.60
N THR A 33 1.91 -9.44 3.91
CA THR A 33 3.25 -9.83 3.49
C THR A 33 4.26 -9.77 4.63
N ASN A 34 5.52 -10.17 4.34
CA ASN A 34 6.64 -9.93 5.23
C ASN A 34 7.32 -8.56 5.03
N ILE A 35 6.88 -7.74 4.09
CA ILE A 35 7.35 -6.36 3.95
C ILE A 35 6.76 -5.52 5.09
N SER A 36 7.58 -4.71 5.76
CA SER A 36 7.12 -3.81 6.82
C SER A 36 6.38 -2.63 6.23
N GLU A 37 5.22 -2.33 6.79
CA GLU A 37 4.44 -1.10 6.54
C GLU A 37 4.74 -0.01 7.58
N GLY A 38 5.93 -0.05 8.18
CA GLY A 38 6.41 0.98 9.09
C GLY A 38 5.79 0.96 10.49
N ARG A 39 5.01 -0.09 10.87
CA ARG A 39 4.54 -0.23 12.25
C ARG A 39 5.73 -0.34 13.20
N GLY A 40 5.63 0.32 14.37
CA GLY A 40 6.76 0.43 15.29
C GLY A 40 7.69 1.61 14.96
N THR A 41 7.28 2.49 14.07
CA THR A 41 7.90 3.79 13.80
C THR A 41 6.91 4.93 14.07
N THR A 42 7.38 6.17 14.06
CA THR A 42 6.52 7.36 14.16
C THR A 42 5.75 7.67 12.87
N ARG A 43 6.00 6.93 11.79
CA ARG A 43 5.42 7.10 10.45
C ARG A 43 4.87 5.77 9.92
N SER A 44 4.13 5.07 10.78
CA SER A 44 3.41 3.85 10.40
C SER A 44 2.54 4.10 9.17
N LEU A 45 2.52 3.12 8.24
CA LEU A 45 1.74 3.16 6.99
C LEU A 45 2.15 4.25 5.98
N GLU A 46 3.18 5.03 6.30
CA GLU A 46 3.87 5.93 5.36
C GLU A 46 5.20 5.32 4.90
N LEU A 47 5.86 4.54 5.79
CA LEU A 47 7.13 3.88 5.54
C LEU A 47 6.90 2.44 5.11
N ILE A 48 7.54 2.03 4.03
CA ILE A 48 7.48 0.67 3.50
C ILE A 48 8.90 0.19 3.23
N GLY A 49 9.24 -1.02 3.70
CA GLY A 49 10.60 -1.53 3.51
C GLY A 49 10.82 -2.94 4.03
N HIS A 50 12.03 -3.44 3.79
CA HIS A 50 12.46 -4.78 4.18
C HIS A 50 13.97 -4.78 4.44
N PRO A 51 14.52 -5.62 5.36
CA PRO A 51 15.96 -5.65 5.66
C PRO A 51 16.88 -6.00 4.48
N LYS A 52 16.35 -6.63 3.44
CA LYS A 52 17.11 -6.99 2.24
C LYS A 52 17.23 -5.87 1.20
N PHE A 53 16.49 -4.78 1.39
CA PHE A 53 16.57 -3.65 0.46
C PHE A 53 17.64 -2.65 0.87
N GLU A 54 18.28 -2.09 -0.14
CA GLU A 54 19.04 -0.84 -0.05
C GLU A 54 18.11 0.28 -0.54
N ALA A 55 17.90 1.31 0.30
CA ALA A 55 16.82 2.28 0.12
C ALA A 55 16.90 3.08 -1.20
N PHE A 56 18.10 3.58 -1.55
CA PHE A 56 18.27 4.39 -2.77
C PHE A 56 18.14 3.54 -4.03
N ARG A 57 18.73 2.36 -4.03
CA ARG A 57 18.63 1.42 -5.15
C ARG A 57 17.18 0.96 -5.37
N LEU A 58 16.46 0.67 -4.29
CA LEU A 58 15.05 0.30 -4.37
C LEU A 58 14.24 1.42 -5.01
N VAL A 59 14.38 2.66 -4.51
CA VAL A 59 13.60 3.80 -5.03
C VAL A 59 13.94 4.08 -6.48
N ASP A 60 15.20 3.97 -6.89
CA ASP A 60 15.60 4.10 -8.29
C ASP A 60 14.92 3.06 -9.18
N GLN A 61 14.93 1.79 -8.78
CA GLN A 61 14.24 0.71 -9.49
C GLN A 61 12.72 0.92 -9.57
N LEU A 62 12.09 1.34 -8.46
CA LEU A 62 10.66 1.63 -8.42
C LEU A 62 10.30 2.82 -9.32
N ASN A 63 11.08 3.90 -9.30
CA ASN A 63 10.86 5.06 -10.17
C ASN A 63 10.99 4.68 -11.65
N HIS A 64 11.95 3.84 -12.02
CA HIS A 64 12.04 3.30 -13.38
C HIS A 64 10.80 2.46 -13.76
N SER A 65 10.27 1.66 -12.84
CA SER A 65 9.06 0.87 -13.10
C SER A 65 7.83 1.75 -13.27
N LEU A 66 7.73 2.83 -12.49
CA LEU A 66 6.64 3.81 -12.54
C LEU A 66 6.55 4.56 -13.88
N LEU A 67 7.64 4.65 -14.65
CA LEU A 67 7.60 5.20 -16.03
C LEU A 67 6.69 4.41 -16.99
N ARG A 68 6.33 3.18 -16.62
CA ARG A 68 5.38 2.33 -17.38
C ARG A 68 3.92 2.51 -16.95
N THR A 69 3.66 3.51 -16.13
CA THR A 69 2.34 3.81 -15.55
C THR A 69 1.96 5.27 -15.78
N ASP A 70 0.72 5.61 -15.45
CA ASP A 70 0.24 7.00 -15.38
C ASP A 70 0.05 7.47 -13.93
N LEU A 71 0.72 6.82 -12.98
CA LEU A 71 0.61 7.14 -11.56
C LEU A 71 1.41 8.40 -11.23
N GLU A 72 0.75 9.34 -10.60
CA GLU A 72 1.34 10.63 -10.22
C GLU A 72 0.76 11.15 -8.89
N GLY A 73 1.18 12.33 -8.44
CA GLY A 73 0.69 12.97 -7.21
C GLY A 73 1.41 12.52 -5.95
N PHE A 74 2.54 11.82 -6.07
CA PHE A 74 3.35 11.36 -4.94
C PHE A 74 4.85 11.42 -5.24
N ILE A 75 5.65 11.28 -4.20
CA ILE A 75 7.11 11.07 -4.26
C ILE A 75 7.45 9.86 -3.40
N LEU A 76 8.33 9.00 -3.88
CA LEU A 76 8.98 7.95 -3.08
C LEU A 76 10.31 8.50 -2.56
N ARG A 77 10.36 8.81 -1.26
CA ARG A 77 11.58 9.30 -0.61
C ARG A 77 12.36 8.11 -0.04
N PRO A 78 13.61 7.85 -0.47
CA PRO A 78 14.42 6.78 0.12
C PRO A 78 14.54 6.96 1.63
N HIS A 79 14.37 5.86 2.38
CA HIS A 79 14.40 5.90 3.84
C HIS A 79 14.86 4.58 4.42
N VAL A 80 15.69 4.66 5.46
CA VAL A 80 16.03 3.51 6.31
C VAL A 80 15.37 3.73 7.65
N PHE A 81 14.69 2.70 8.17
CA PHE A 81 13.99 2.77 9.44
C PHE A 81 14.13 1.48 10.24
N LEU A 82 13.98 1.58 11.54
CA LEU A 82 14.09 0.47 12.48
C LEU A 82 12.75 0.32 13.22
N PRO A 83 11.96 -0.73 12.90
CA PRO A 83 10.73 -1.02 13.62
C PRO A 83 11.02 -1.42 15.08
N THR A 84 10.24 -0.89 16.02
CA THR A 84 10.36 -1.22 17.45
C THR A 84 9.45 -2.35 17.89
N PHE A 85 8.50 -2.77 17.02
CA PHE A 85 7.65 -3.95 17.23
C PHE A 85 7.14 -4.51 15.87
N GLN A 86 6.54 -5.69 15.89
CA GLN A 86 6.05 -6.45 14.75
C GLN A 86 7.15 -6.87 13.75
N LYS A 87 6.88 -6.69 12.44
CA LYS A 87 7.77 -7.15 11.37
C LYS A 87 9.14 -6.51 11.49
N HIS A 88 10.15 -7.34 11.44
CA HIS A 88 11.56 -6.92 11.45
C HIS A 88 11.97 -6.08 12.66
N MET A 89 11.30 -6.25 13.81
CA MET A 89 11.64 -5.55 15.05
C MET A 89 13.16 -5.61 15.32
N GLY A 90 13.76 -4.43 15.56
CA GLY A 90 15.19 -4.29 15.86
C GLY A 90 16.13 -4.49 14.66
N LYS A 91 15.61 -4.56 13.43
CA LYS A 91 16.42 -4.66 12.22
C LYS A 91 16.22 -3.42 11.34
N ASP A 92 17.30 -2.90 10.78
CA ASP A 92 17.23 -1.84 9.79
C ASP A 92 16.49 -2.35 8.54
N CYS A 93 15.47 -1.61 8.13
CA CYS A 93 14.73 -1.84 6.90
C CYS A 93 15.05 -0.74 5.90
N GLY A 94 15.68 -1.09 4.79
CA GLY A 94 15.76 -0.21 3.64
C GLY A 94 14.40 -0.15 2.93
N GLY A 95 14.02 1.05 2.51
CA GLY A 95 12.71 1.25 1.91
C GLY A 95 12.49 2.69 1.48
N PHE A 96 11.25 3.12 1.58
CA PHE A 96 10.83 4.47 1.21
C PHE A 96 9.69 4.99 2.09
N GLN A 97 9.55 6.31 2.11
CA GLN A 97 8.36 7.01 2.57
C GLN A 97 7.54 7.46 1.36
N ILE A 98 6.24 7.19 1.38
CA ILE A 98 5.30 7.76 0.42
C ILE A 98 4.94 9.17 0.88
N GLN A 99 5.22 10.17 0.05
CA GLN A 99 4.81 11.57 0.28
C GLN A 99 3.77 11.95 -0.77
N VAL A 100 2.55 12.25 -0.35
CA VAL A 100 1.47 12.69 -1.23
C VAL A 100 1.61 14.18 -1.47
N ILE A 101 1.86 14.58 -2.72
CA ILE A 101 2.08 15.97 -3.12
C ILE A 101 0.90 16.58 -3.88
N ASP A 102 0.07 15.75 -4.52
CA ASP A 102 -1.18 16.15 -5.16
C ASP A 102 -2.27 15.10 -4.88
N LYS A 103 -3.15 15.42 -3.93
CA LYS A 103 -4.23 14.53 -3.48
C LYS A 103 -5.25 14.20 -4.56
N LYS A 104 -5.43 15.09 -5.57
CA LYS A 104 -6.40 14.90 -6.66
C LYS A 104 -5.92 13.90 -7.71
N LYS A 105 -4.60 13.81 -7.88
CA LYS A 105 -3.95 12.93 -8.84
C LYS A 105 -3.51 11.59 -8.22
N TYR A 106 -3.37 11.58 -6.90
CA TYR A 106 -2.91 10.41 -6.17
C TYR A 106 -3.91 9.26 -6.25
N ALA A 107 -3.50 8.14 -6.82
CA ALA A 107 -4.27 6.92 -6.96
C ALA A 107 -3.75 5.81 -6.02
N PRO A 108 -4.11 5.85 -4.71
CA PRO A 108 -3.45 5.05 -3.68
C PRO A 108 -3.54 3.55 -3.91
N TRP A 109 -4.71 3.03 -4.30
CA TRP A 109 -4.88 1.60 -4.52
C TRP A 109 -3.95 1.09 -5.64
N LYS A 110 -3.98 1.73 -6.81
CA LYS A 110 -3.13 1.32 -7.95
C LYS A 110 -1.65 1.44 -7.62
N LEU A 111 -1.27 2.53 -6.91
CA LEU A 111 0.12 2.70 -6.48
C LEU A 111 0.56 1.57 -5.54
N GLY A 112 -0.22 1.28 -4.50
CA GLY A 112 0.10 0.23 -3.53
C GLY A 112 0.28 -1.14 -4.17
N GLN A 113 -0.64 -1.52 -5.07
CA GLN A 113 -0.57 -2.80 -5.79
C GLN A 113 0.64 -2.85 -6.75
N TRP A 114 0.91 -1.75 -7.48
CA TRP A 114 2.05 -1.69 -8.39
C TRP A 114 3.39 -1.80 -7.66
N LEU A 115 3.57 -1.04 -6.58
CA LEU A 115 4.79 -1.09 -5.77
C LEU A 115 4.97 -2.48 -5.13
N MET A 116 3.89 -3.09 -4.63
CA MET A 116 3.94 -4.45 -4.07
C MET A 116 4.39 -5.47 -5.12
N ARG A 117 3.86 -5.39 -6.35
CA ARG A 117 4.26 -6.26 -7.46
C ARG A 117 5.76 -6.14 -7.74
N GLU A 118 6.28 -4.92 -7.83
CA GLU A 118 7.71 -4.70 -8.07
C GLU A 118 8.56 -5.25 -6.90
N MET A 119 8.16 -4.97 -5.65
CA MET A 119 8.90 -5.44 -4.47
C MET A 119 8.83 -6.97 -4.30
N TYR A 120 7.72 -7.61 -4.69
CA TYR A 120 7.60 -9.07 -4.75
C TYR A 120 8.71 -9.67 -5.62
N HIS A 121 8.88 -9.14 -6.83
CA HIS A 121 9.88 -9.66 -7.77
C HIS A 121 11.32 -9.28 -7.39
N LEU A 122 11.53 -8.11 -6.78
CA LEU A 122 12.83 -7.69 -6.31
C LEU A 122 13.34 -8.51 -5.12
N LEU A 123 12.45 -8.96 -4.24
CA LEU A 123 12.79 -9.84 -3.12
C LEU A 123 12.97 -11.30 -3.54
N GLY A 124 12.26 -11.76 -4.57
CA GLY A 124 12.29 -13.15 -5.00
C GLY A 124 12.02 -14.12 -3.85
N ASP A 125 12.95 -15.03 -3.57
CA ASP A 125 12.82 -16.06 -2.52
C ASP A 125 12.75 -15.47 -1.08
N ASP A 126 13.17 -14.23 -0.88
CA ASP A 126 13.06 -13.55 0.42
C ASP A 126 11.64 -12.98 0.66
N PHE A 127 10.77 -12.93 -0.35
CA PHE A 127 9.38 -12.49 -0.19
C PHE A 127 8.51 -13.62 0.39
N GLN A 128 7.58 -13.24 1.26
CA GLN A 128 6.62 -14.18 1.81
C GLN A 128 5.23 -13.54 1.92
N TRP A 129 4.22 -14.23 1.41
CA TRP A 129 2.84 -13.98 1.80
C TRP A 129 2.64 -14.41 3.26
N LYS A 130 1.95 -13.56 4.03
CA LYS A 130 1.55 -13.92 5.39
C LYS A 130 0.54 -15.07 5.35
N LYS A 131 0.70 -16.02 6.26
CA LYS A 131 -0.23 -17.16 6.39
C LYS A 131 -1.45 -16.77 7.23
N PRO A 132 -2.60 -17.43 7.03
CA PRO A 132 -3.74 -17.34 7.92
C PRO A 132 -3.38 -17.70 9.38
N PRO A 133 -4.17 -17.30 10.39
CA PRO A 133 -5.40 -16.51 10.25
C PRO A 133 -5.15 -15.01 10.06
N TYR A 134 -6.13 -14.31 9.48
CA TYR A 134 -6.16 -12.86 9.44
C TYR A 134 -7.57 -12.39 9.85
N GLU A 135 -7.62 -11.53 10.87
CA GLU A 135 -8.87 -11.16 11.55
C GLU A 135 -9.65 -12.44 11.95
N TYR A 136 -10.86 -12.62 11.45
CA TYR A 136 -11.71 -13.78 11.72
C TYR A 136 -11.71 -14.83 10.58
N VAL A 137 -10.78 -14.71 9.60
CA VAL A 137 -10.67 -15.60 8.45
C VAL A 137 -9.48 -16.52 8.64
N HIS A 138 -9.73 -17.84 8.57
CA HIS A 138 -8.76 -18.86 8.94
C HIS A 138 -8.20 -19.65 7.74
N ASP A 139 -8.79 -19.54 6.55
CA ASP A 139 -8.55 -20.36 5.37
C ASP A 139 -8.08 -19.59 4.14
N LEU A 140 -8.17 -18.23 4.14
CA LEU A 140 -7.69 -17.39 3.07
C LEU A 140 -6.40 -16.68 3.44
N LEU A 141 -5.57 -16.39 2.44
CA LEU A 141 -4.39 -15.57 2.66
C LEU A 141 -4.80 -14.14 3.05
N PRO A 142 -4.12 -13.52 4.03
CA PRO A 142 -4.41 -12.14 4.45
C PRO A 142 -4.49 -11.14 3.29
N ILE A 143 -3.61 -11.27 2.29
CA ILE A 143 -3.63 -10.39 1.11
C ILE A 143 -4.93 -10.54 0.29
N ASP A 144 -5.46 -11.75 0.17
CA ASP A 144 -6.70 -12.02 -0.55
C ASP A 144 -7.91 -11.46 0.23
N VAL A 145 -7.87 -11.55 1.56
CA VAL A 145 -8.90 -10.95 2.43
C VAL A 145 -8.89 -9.43 2.32
N ILE A 146 -7.72 -8.79 2.38
CA ILE A 146 -7.58 -7.33 2.31
C ILE A 146 -8.02 -6.79 0.94
N ASN A 147 -7.70 -7.50 -0.14
CA ASN A 147 -8.12 -7.13 -1.50
C ASN A 147 -9.56 -7.57 -1.84
N GLY A 148 -10.18 -8.45 -1.03
CA GLY A 148 -11.49 -9.06 -1.32
C GLY A 148 -11.48 -10.03 -2.49
N THR A 149 -10.30 -10.41 -3.00
CA THR A 149 -10.11 -11.32 -4.13
C THR A 149 -8.67 -11.81 -4.18
N ASP A 150 -8.45 -13.02 -4.70
CA ASP A 150 -7.12 -13.55 -5.00
C ASP A 150 -6.56 -13.06 -6.34
N ALA A 151 -7.39 -12.45 -7.18
CA ALA A 151 -7.00 -12.00 -8.52
C ALA A 151 -5.81 -11.04 -8.51
N ILE A 152 -5.71 -10.17 -7.49
CA ILE A 152 -4.62 -9.22 -7.34
C ILE A 152 -3.32 -9.95 -6.99
N ARG A 153 -3.36 -10.89 -6.06
CA ARG A 153 -2.19 -11.71 -5.72
C ARG A 153 -1.69 -12.49 -6.95
N LEU A 154 -2.58 -13.15 -7.66
CA LEU A 154 -2.25 -13.88 -8.89
C LEU A 154 -1.69 -12.95 -9.98
N TRP A 155 -2.20 -11.71 -10.08
CA TRP A 155 -1.65 -10.69 -10.97
C TRP A 155 -0.22 -10.27 -10.56
N ILE A 156 0.06 -10.13 -9.27
CA ILE A 156 1.40 -9.84 -8.74
C ILE A 156 2.36 -10.98 -9.10
N GLU A 157 1.98 -12.22 -8.79
CA GLU A 157 2.82 -13.42 -8.98
C GLU A 157 3.19 -13.66 -10.46
N LYS A 158 2.27 -13.40 -11.39
CA LYS A 158 2.52 -13.55 -12.83
C LYS A 158 3.16 -12.35 -13.52
N GLN A 159 3.58 -11.32 -12.79
CA GLN A 159 4.09 -10.06 -13.33
C GLN A 159 3.11 -9.35 -14.29
N GLY A 160 1.82 -9.33 -13.93
CA GLY A 160 0.79 -8.72 -14.75
C GLY A 160 1.09 -7.24 -15.09
N SER A 161 0.59 -6.77 -16.22
CA SER A 161 0.83 -5.40 -16.70
C SER A 161 0.02 -4.36 -15.91
N PHE A 162 0.44 -3.08 -16.01
CA PHE A 162 -0.33 -1.97 -15.44
C PHE A 162 -1.71 -1.82 -16.10
N GLN A 163 -1.82 -2.17 -17.38
CA GLN A 163 -3.10 -2.16 -18.08
C GLN A 163 -4.08 -3.18 -17.51
N GLU A 164 -3.63 -4.39 -17.16
CA GLU A 164 -4.47 -5.38 -16.49
C GLU A 164 -4.95 -4.87 -15.12
N LEU A 165 -4.06 -4.23 -14.33
CA LEU A 165 -4.44 -3.62 -13.05
C LEU A 165 -5.52 -2.52 -13.22
N ARG A 166 -5.37 -1.67 -14.25
CA ARG A 166 -6.39 -0.65 -14.59
C ARG A 166 -7.73 -1.26 -14.97
N GLN A 167 -7.72 -2.35 -15.72
CA GLN A 167 -8.96 -3.05 -16.12
C GLN A 167 -9.67 -3.65 -14.90
N MET A 168 -8.92 -4.28 -13.98
CA MET A 168 -9.49 -4.81 -12.73
C MET A 168 -10.10 -3.69 -11.88
N ASP A 169 -9.40 -2.56 -11.71
CA ASP A 169 -9.89 -1.37 -10.99
C ASP A 169 -11.18 -0.84 -11.62
N GLN A 170 -11.18 -0.63 -12.94
CA GLN A 170 -12.32 -0.11 -13.66
C GLN A 170 -13.55 -1.03 -13.55
N GLN A 171 -13.37 -2.32 -13.73
CA GLN A 171 -14.45 -3.30 -13.60
C GLN A 171 -15.06 -3.30 -12.20
N ALA A 172 -14.22 -3.27 -11.15
CA ALA A 172 -14.69 -3.22 -9.77
C ALA A 172 -15.46 -1.93 -9.48
N VAL A 173 -14.97 -0.78 -9.94
CA VAL A 173 -15.64 0.52 -9.80
C VAL A 173 -16.98 0.52 -10.52
N GLU A 174 -17.07 0.03 -11.75
CA GLU A 174 -18.31 -0.01 -12.52
C GLU A 174 -19.37 -0.91 -11.86
N GLN A 175 -18.96 -2.06 -11.32
CA GLN A 175 -19.86 -2.97 -10.60
C GLN A 175 -20.36 -2.36 -9.28
N PHE A 176 -19.53 -1.63 -8.55
CA PHE A 176 -19.88 -1.02 -7.27
C PHE A 176 -20.66 0.29 -7.41
N LYS A 177 -20.51 1.01 -8.49
CA LYS A 177 -21.11 2.34 -8.73
C LYS A 177 -22.63 2.41 -8.53
N PRO A 178 -23.43 1.42 -9.01
CA PRO A 178 -24.89 1.41 -8.74
C PRO A 178 -25.22 1.25 -7.26
N ILE A 179 -24.45 0.41 -6.54
CA ILE A 179 -24.60 0.16 -5.12
C ILE A 179 -24.26 1.41 -4.33
N HIS A 180 -23.09 2.01 -4.62
CA HIS A 180 -22.61 3.22 -3.97
C HIS A 180 -23.64 4.37 -4.02
N LYS A 181 -24.29 4.58 -5.17
CA LYS A 181 -25.30 5.64 -5.34
C LYS A 181 -26.48 5.53 -4.36
N GLN A 182 -26.83 4.31 -3.92
CA GLN A 182 -27.96 4.10 -3.00
C GLN A 182 -27.64 4.56 -1.57
N TYR A 183 -26.35 4.66 -1.23
CA TYR A 183 -25.87 5.01 0.12
C TYR A 183 -25.25 6.40 0.21
N GLN A 184 -25.23 7.16 -0.89
CA GLN A 184 -24.72 8.53 -0.88
C GLN A 184 -25.60 9.45 -0.04
N ILE A 185 -25.03 10.00 1.04
CA ILE A 185 -25.69 10.98 1.91
C ILE A 185 -25.49 12.40 1.37
N TYR A 186 -24.32 12.67 0.77
CA TYR A 186 -23.99 13.97 0.21
C TYR A 186 -24.14 13.95 -1.31
N LYS A 187 -24.75 15.03 -1.85
CA LYS A 187 -24.81 15.22 -3.30
C LYS A 187 -23.41 15.66 -3.78
N SER A 188 -22.87 14.95 -4.76
CA SER A 188 -21.64 15.32 -5.47
C SER A 188 -21.85 16.53 -6.36
#